data_437295528fbc51755bdbd7b192c8c2d8
#
_entry.id   437295528fbc51755bdbd7b192c8c2d8
#
_cell.length_a   1.000
_cell.length_b   1.000
_cell.length_c   1.000
_cell.angle_alpha   90.00
_cell.angle_beta   90.00
_cell.angle_gamma   90.00
#
_symmetry.space_group_name_H-M   'P 1'
#
loop_
_entity.id
_entity.type
_entity.pdbx_description
1 polymer ?
#
loop_
_entity_poly.entity_id
_entity_poly.type
_entity_poly.pdbx_seq_one_letter_code
_entity_poly.pdbx_strand_id
1 'polypeptide(L)'
;MSLRDSLDLIRMVRPEAGTTALDHEILAERASSLGAAERKVVDAIAALAGPDHATALATARKVVWEYFVQRELVGFRRHTDVIQDLKIPHEVLVGLGAVTPKASR
;
A
#
# COMPACT_ATOMS: atom_id res chain seq x y z
N MET A 1 5.72 20.53 2.95
CA MET A 1 6.32 20.59 4.28
C MET A 1 7.70 19.99 4.24
N SER A 2 8.64 20.68 4.82
CA SER A 2 10.01 20.21 4.78
C SER A 2 10.26 19.19 5.88
N LEU A 3 11.35 18.46 5.74
CA LEU A 3 11.74 17.49 6.74
C LEU A 3 11.99 18.21 8.09
N ARG A 4 12.56 19.39 8.01
CA ARG A 4 12.82 20.16 9.21
C ARG A 4 11.53 20.48 9.95
N ASP A 5 10.49 20.88 9.23
CA ASP A 5 9.20 21.18 9.85
C ASP A 5 8.62 19.97 10.52
N SER A 6 8.76 18.81 9.90
CA SER A 6 8.27 17.57 10.48
C SER A 6 8.98 17.26 11.79
N LEU A 7 10.29 17.46 11.81
CA LEU A 7 11.07 17.20 13.01
C LEU A 7 10.70 18.16 14.14
N ASP A 8 10.49 19.42 13.79
CA ASP A 8 10.10 20.41 14.78
C ASP A 8 8.74 20.05 15.38
N LEU A 9 7.81 19.64 14.55
CA LEU A 9 6.49 19.26 15.00
C LEU A 9 6.55 18.08 15.97
N ILE A 10 7.37 17.11 15.65
CA ILE A 10 7.55 15.93 16.50
C ILE A 10 8.09 16.32 17.85
N ARG A 11 9.08 17.22 17.87
CA ARG A 11 9.66 17.65 19.12
C ARG A 11 8.67 18.41 19.99
N MET A 12 7.78 19.15 19.36
CA MET A 12 6.75 19.88 20.09
C MET A 12 5.77 18.94 20.75
N VAL A 13 5.44 17.87 20.07
CA VAL A 13 4.46 16.90 20.55
C VAL A 13 5.08 15.88 21.50
N ARG A 14 6.31 15.52 21.25
CA ARG A 14 6.96 14.43 21.98
C ARG A 14 8.23 14.93 22.65
N PRO A 15 8.10 15.40 23.85
CA PRO A 15 9.29 15.88 24.58
C PRO A 15 10.27 14.77 24.97
N GLU A 16 9.80 13.54 25.06
CA GLU A 16 10.68 12.43 25.41
C GLU A 16 11.45 11.97 24.19
N ALA A 17 12.74 12.21 24.21
CA ALA A 17 13.60 11.90 23.10
C ALA A 17 13.60 10.43 22.71
N GLY A 18 13.62 9.56 23.70
CA GLY A 18 13.63 8.12 23.43
C GLY A 18 12.41 7.64 22.66
N THR A 19 11.25 8.12 23.08
CA THR A 19 10.01 7.73 22.42
C THR A 19 9.97 8.27 21.01
N THR A 20 10.46 9.48 20.81
CA THR A 20 10.48 10.10 19.50
C THR A 20 11.32 9.29 18.52
N ALA A 21 12.48 8.83 18.96
CA ALA A 21 13.36 8.04 18.09
C ALA A 21 12.69 6.74 17.68
N LEU A 22 12.00 6.09 18.61
CA LEU A 22 11.31 4.86 18.32
C LEU A 22 10.18 5.07 17.34
N ASP A 23 9.43 6.16 17.51
CA ASP A 23 8.35 6.48 16.59
C ASP A 23 8.87 6.69 15.17
N HIS A 24 10.03 7.33 15.05
CA HIS A 24 10.64 7.55 13.74
C HIS A 24 11.02 6.23 13.06
N GLU A 25 11.56 5.31 13.82
CA GLU A 25 11.95 4.02 13.28
C GLU A 25 10.73 3.24 12.79
N ILE A 26 9.65 3.28 13.55
CA ILE A 26 8.43 2.60 13.16
C ILE A 26 7.86 3.19 11.88
N LEU A 27 7.85 4.51 11.77
CA LEU A 27 7.33 5.18 10.57
C LEU A 27 8.18 4.87 9.35
N ALA A 28 9.50 4.86 9.51
CA ALA A 28 10.40 4.56 8.41
C ALA A 28 10.20 3.13 7.94
N GLU A 29 10.01 2.21 8.87
CA GLU A 29 9.80 0.83 8.54
C GLU A 29 8.49 0.61 7.79
N ARG A 30 7.44 1.31 8.22
CA ARG A 30 6.14 1.22 7.56
C ARG A 30 6.21 1.80 6.16
N ALA A 31 6.91 2.91 5.99
CA ALA A 31 7.06 3.52 4.67
C ALA A 31 7.82 2.59 3.73
N SER A 32 8.84 1.93 4.23
CA SER A 32 9.61 0.99 3.43
C SER A 32 8.76 -0.20 3.02
N SER A 33 7.98 -0.71 3.96
CA SER A 33 7.10 -1.85 3.70
C SER A 33 6.02 -1.48 2.68
N LEU A 34 5.49 -0.27 2.78
CA LEU A 34 4.47 0.19 1.84
C LEU A 34 5.06 0.34 0.45
N GLY A 35 6.29 0.84 0.34
CA GLY A 35 6.96 0.96 -0.94
C GLY A 35 7.21 -0.39 -1.59
N ALA A 36 7.56 -1.39 -0.79
CA ALA A 36 7.76 -2.74 -1.31
C ALA A 36 6.45 -3.32 -1.81
N ALA A 37 5.35 -3.08 -1.08
CA ALA A 37 4.04 -3.55 -1.51
C ALA A 37 3.61 -2.86 -2.80
N GLU A 38 3.93 -1.59 -2.94
CA GLU A 38 3.61 -0.85 -4.16
C GLU A 38 4.35 -1.41 -5.36
N ARG A 39 5.62 -1.77 -5.20
CA ARG A 39 6.38 -2.38 -6.28
C ARG A 39 5.77 -3.70 -6.71
N LYS A 40 5.29 -4.48 -5.76
CA LYS A 40 4.62 -5.73 -6.09
C LYS A 40 3.36 -5.48 -6.93
N VAL A 41 2.65 -4.40 -6.63
CA VAL A 41 1.47 -4.03 -7.41
C VAL A 41 1.89 -3.71 -8.84
N VAL A 42 2.93 -2.90 -9.00
CA VAL A 42 3.40 -2.53 -10.33
C VAL A 42 3.79 -3.77 -11.13
N ASP A 43 4.54 -4.67 -10.50
CA ASP A 43 4.96 -5.89 -11.17
C ASP A 43 3.78 -6.78 -11.53
N ALA A 44 2.81 -6.88 -10.63
CA ALA A 44 1.65 -7.73 -10.87
C ALA A 44 0.78 -7.19 -12.02
N ILE A 45 0.66 -5.87 -12.09
CA ILE A 45 -0.10 -5.26 -13.18
C ILE A 45 0.61 -5.47 -14.51
N ALA A 46 1.93 -5.35 -14.51
CA ALA A 46 2.70 -5.58 -15.73
C ALA A 46 2.53 -7.01 -16.21
N ALA A 47 2.43 -7.96 -15.30
CA ALA A 47 2.29 -9.36 -15.65
C ALA A 47 0.95 -9.68 -16.32
N LEU A 48 -0.02 -8.78 -16.23
CA LEU A 48 -1.32 -8.99 -16.89
C LEU A 48 -1.18 -9.04 -18.41
N ALA A 49 -0.13 -8.45 -18.94
CA ALA A 49 0.12 -8.46 -20.39
C ALA A 49 0.78 -9.76 -20.84
N GLY A 50 1.12 -10.63 -19.91
CA GLY A 50 1.80 -11.88 -20.23
C GLY A 50 0.84 -12.95 -20.71
N PRO A 51 1.36 -14.15 -20.98
CA PRO A 51 0.58 -15.23 -21.58
C PRO A 51 -0.46 -15.88 -20.68
N ASP A 52 -0.31 -15.80 -19.38
CA ASP A 52 -1.27 -16.41 -18.47
C ASP A 52 -2.02 -15.33 -17.72
N HIS A 53 -2.99 -14.75 -18.41
CA HIS A 53 -3.75 -13.63 -17.85
C HIS A 53 -4.54 -14.04 -16.61
N ALA A 54 -5.10 -15.22 -16.59
CA ALA A 54 -5.93 -15.64 -15.46
C ALA A 54 -5.13 -15.71 -14.15
N THR A 55 -3.96 -16.32 -14.20
CA THR A 55 -3.11 -16.42 -13.04
C THR A 55 -2.59 -15.04 -12.64
N ALA A 56 -2.21 -14.23 -13.63
CA ALA A 56 -1.71 -12.88 -13.35
C ALA A 56 -2.80 -12.02 -12.71
N LEU A 57 -4.05 -12.20 -13.15
CA LEU A 57 -5.16 -11.44 -12.59
C LEU A 57 -5.39 -11.81 -11.13
N ALA A 58 -5.35 -13.10 -10.82
CA ALA A 58 -5.53 -13.57 -9.45
C ALA A 58 -4.42 -13.01 -8.55
N THR A 59 -3.19 -13.02 -9.04
CA THR A 59 -2.07 -12.48 -8.30
C THR A 59 -2.22 -10.98 -8.09
N ALA A 60 -2.63 -10.27 -9.14
CA ALA A 60 -2.80 -8.82 -9.06
C ALA A 60 -3.86 -8.44 -8.03
N ARG A 61 -4.97 -9.17 -8.01
CA ARG A 61 -6.02 -8.91 -7.04
C ARG A 61 -5.52 -9.09 -5.61
N LYS A 62 -4.77 -10.14 -5.38
CA LYS A 62 -4.23 -10.40 -4.05
C LYS A 62 -3.25 -9.31 -3.64
N VAL A 63 -2.33 -8.96 -4.53
CA VAL A 63 -1.29 -7.99 -4.23
C VAL A 63 -1.86 -6.59 -4.01
N VAL A 64 -2.84 -6.21 -4.83
CA VAL A 64 -3.47 -4.90 -4.69
C VAL A 64 -4.27 -4.83 -3.39
N TRP A 65 -4.98 -5.91 -3.05
CA TRP A 65 -5.72 -5.95 -1.81
C TRP A 65 -4.80 -5.79 -0.60
N GLU A 66 -3.67 -6.50 -0.62
CA GLU A 66 -2.70 -6.42 0.47
C GLU A 66 -2.11 -5.01 0.57
N TYR A 67 -1.87 -4.38 -0.58
CA TYR A 67 -1.35 -3.03 -0.60
C TYR A 67 -2.36 -2.05 0.01
N PHE A 68 -3.62 -2.18 -0.36
CA PHE A 68 -4.66 -1.32 0.19
C PHE A 68 -4.79 -1.50 1.70
N VAL A 69 -4.71 -2.74 2.18
CA VAL A 69 -4.76 -3.00 3.61
C VAL A 69 -3.60 -2.31 4.31
N GLN A 70 -2.40 -2.40 3.75
CA GLN A 70 -1.25 -1.74 4.34
C GLN A 70 -1.41 -0.23 4.37
N ARG A 71 -1.95 0.34 3.30
CA ARG A 71 -2.21 1.77 3.27
C ARG A 71 -3.16 2.16 4.40
N GLU A 72 -4.20 1.38 4.61
CA GLU A 72 -5.16 1.68 5.65
C GLU A 72 -4.55 1.57 7.04
N LEU A 73 -3.64 0.64 7.21
CA LEU A 73 -2.96 0.48 8.48
C LEU A 73 -2.10 1.68 8.85
N VAL A 74 -1.60 2.39 7.86
CA VAL A 74 -0.81 3.59 8.13
C VAL A 74 -1.64 4.87 8.02
N GLY A 75 -2.95 4.76 7.87
CA GLY A 75 -3.82 5.92 7.95
C GLY A 75 -4.48 6.40 6.67
N PHE A 76 -4.17 5.81 5.55
CA PHE A 76 -4.78 6.22 4.30
C PHE A 76 -6.15 5.57 4.15
N ARG A 77 -7.16 6.36 3.91
CA ARG A 77 -8.52 5.86 3.81
C ARG A 77 -9.03 5.74 2.40
N ARG A 78 -8.42 6.49 1.48
CA ARG A 78 -8.83 6.48 0.09
C ARG A 78 -7.70 5.97 -0.77
N HIS A 79 -8.07 5.32 -1.85
CA HIS A 79 -7.08 4.73 -2.75
C HIS A 79 -7.22 5.24 -4.18
N THR A 80 -8.10 6.22 -4.40
CA THR A 80 -8.33 6.73 -5.75
C THR A 80 -7.06 7.23 -6.40
N ASP A 81 -6.25 7.95 -5.66
CA ASP A 81 -5.03 8.51 -6.21
C ASP A 81 -4.05 7.43 -6.64
N VAL A 82 -3.85 6.38 -5.83
CA VAL A 82 -2.92 5.32 -6.22
C VAL A 82 -3.51 4.44 -7.32
N ILE A 83 -4.83 4.31 -7.38
CA ILE A 83 -5.45 3.58 -8.47
C ILE A 83 -5.11 4.25 -9.79
N GLN A 84 -5.17 5.57 -9.82
CA GLN A 84 -4.83 6.33 -11.01
C GLN A 84 -3.34 6.35 -11.29
N ASP A 85 -2.55 6.58 -10.25
CA ASP A 85 -1.09 6.67 -10.39
C ASP A 85 -0.48 5.37 -10.87
N LEU A 86 -0.94 4.25 -10.34
CA LEU A 86 -0.42 2.95 -10.70
C LEU A 86 -1.18 2.32 -11.84
N LYS A 87 -2.23 2.99 -12.32
CA LYS A 87 -3.04 2.52 -13.44
C LYS A 87 -3.58 1.11 -13.19
N ILE A 88 -4.16 0.93 -12.01
CA ILE A 88 -4.71 -0.37 -11.63
C ILE A 88 -5.96 -0.62 -12.47
N PRO A 89 -5.99 -1.72 -13.24
CA PRO A 89 -7.12 -1.98 -14.13
C PRO A 89 -8.41 -2.26 -13.38
N HIS A 90 -9.51 -1.91 -13.99
CA HIS A 90 -10.83 -2.12 -13.39
C HIS A 90 -11.07 -3.60 -13.08
N GLU A 91 -10.62 -4.50 -13.95
CA GLU A 91 -10.83 -5.93 -13.74
C GLU A 91 -10.16 -6.42 -12.46
N VAL A 92 -9.08 -5.77 -12.04
CA VAL A 92 -8.43 -6.10 -10.78
C VAL A 92 -9.28 -5.59 -9.62
N LEU A 93 -9.77 -4.37 -9.76
CA LEU A 93 -10.53 -3.74 -8.68
C LEU A 93 -11.85 -4.44 -8.37
N VAL A 94 -12.55 -4.89 -9.40
CA VAL A 94 -13.83 -5.54 -9.18
C VAL A 94 -13.70 -6.89 -8.50
N GLY A 95 -12.50 -7.44 -8.47
CA GLY A 95 -12.27 -8.72 -7.83
C GLY A 95 -11.65 -8.63 -6.47
N LEU A 96 -11.42 -7.39 -5.97
CA LEU A 96 -10.77 -7.25 -4.68
C LEU A 96 -11.64 -7.81 -3.58
N GLY A 97 -11.03 -8.63 -2.74
CA GLY A 97 -11.73 -9.22 -1.62
C GLY A 97 -12.58 -10.41 -1.99
N ALA A 98 -12.87 -10.58 -3.25
CA ALA A 98 -13.69 -11.69 -3.69
C ALA A 98 -12.89 -12.94 -3.88
N VAL A 99 -11.62 -12.81 -3.69
CA VAL A 99 -10.77 -13.95 -3.78
C VAL A 99 -11.10 -15.01 -2.81
N THR A 100 -11.61 -14.61 -1.72
CA THR A 100 -11.99 -15.59 -0.79
C THR A 100 -13.22 -16.10 -1.27
N PRO A 101 -13.35 -17.00 -1.23
CA PRO A 101 -14.41 -17.55 -1.81
C PRO A 101 -15.66 -17.11 -1.74
N LYS A 102 -15.55 -16.31 -1.65
CA LYS A 102 -16.56 -15.98 -1.93
C LYS A 102 -16.97 -16.44 -2.76
N ALA A 103 -16.50 -16.60 -2.57
CA ALA A 103 -16.75 -16.80 -3.23
C ALA A 103 -17.42 -17.58 -3.63
N SER A 104 -17.53 -17.83 -3.28
CA SER A 104 -18.16 -18.39 -3.70
C SER A 104 -19.29 -18.20 -3.83
N ARG A 105 -19.67 -17.78 -3.69
CA ARG A 105 -20.53 -17.50 -3.72
C ARG A 105 -20.92 -17.95 -4.00
#